data_87a1a2c871e35c82c6a34a8950c1830b
#
_entry.id   87a1a2c871e35c82c6a34a8950c1830b
#
_cell.length_a   1.000
_cell.length_b   1.000
_cell.length_c   1.000
_cell.angle_alpha   90.00
_cell.angle_beta   90.00
_cell.angle_gamma   90.00
#
_symmetry.space_group_name_H-M   'P 1'
#
loop_
_entity.id
_entity.type
_entity.pdbx_description
1 polymer ?
#
loop_
_entity_poly.entity_id
_entity_poly.type
_entity_poly.pdbx_seq_one_letter_code
_entity_poly.pdbx_strand_id
1 'polypeptide(L)'
;MGKSENTPLLELRGVYKAYKVGGFLRKVKVNAIEDIWLSLGEADIISLVGESGCGKTTTGKVAVGLLKPDKGEVLYKGKNIWEMTKEEFKEFRRNVQMMHQDPYSSLNPMLTVYKTLSAPLFRHGLASDREEAVERIARLLRLVGLTPPEEYMEKYPHQLSGGERQRVAFARTLSLNPKLIVADEPVSMIDVSLRASILNLMLDMREKFKVSYVYITHDLITARYFSRKHLLMIMYLGSIVETGQTDRIIKEPLHPYTQVLLSALPEPDPRITRSKKLIALRSLDVPSLLRMPTGCKFHPRCPFFKKGLCDVKRPTLIEVESGRRVACHLYGS
;
A
#
# COMPACT_ATOMS: atom_id res chain seq x y z
N MET A 1 0.50 2.49 37.11
CA MET A 1 1.44 2.98 36.11
C MET A 1 0.72 2.90 34.74
N GLY A 2 0.22 4.04 34.28
CA GLY A 2 -0.60 4.12 33.07
C GLY A 2 0.22 3.77 31.83
N LYS A 3 -0.29 2.84 31.04
CA LYS A 3 0.14 2.70 29.63
C LYS A 3 -0.21 4.03 28.96
N SER A 4 0.79 4.82 28.56
CA SER A 4 0.58 5.89 27.60
C SER A 4 0.01 5.21 26.37
N GLU A 5 -1.26 5.42 26.08
CA GLU A 5 -1.87 5.03 24.82
C GLU A 5 -1.08 5.75 23.74
N ASN A 6 -0.20 5.01 23.07
CA ASN A 6 0.66 5.55 22.03
C ASN A 6 -0.26 5.84 20.84
N THR A 7 -0.67 7.11 20.68
CA THR A 7 -1.57 7.54 19.61
C THR A 7 -0.98 7.10 18.25
N PRO A 8 -1.72 6.33 17.44
CA PRO A 8 -1.22 5.89 16.15
C PRO A 8 -0.78 7.05 15.27
N LEU A 9 0.25 6.82 14.44
CA LEU A 9 0.72 7.79 13.48
C LEU A 9 -0.34 8.09 12.43
N LEU A 10 -1.01 7.02 11.94
CA LEU A 10 -2.11 7.11 10.97
C LEU A 10 -3.23 6.14 11.34
N GLU A 11 -4.48 6.59 11.29
CA GLU A 11 -5.66 5.72 11.39
C GLU A 11 -6.66 6.00 10.27
N LEU A 12 -7.24 4.94 9.76
CA LEU A 12 -8.47 4.97 8.97
C LEU A 12 -9.57 4.35 9.80
N ARG A 13 -10.68 5.06 10.02
CA ARG A 13 -11.82 4.60 10.83
C ARG A 13 -13.06 4.51 9.98
N GLY A 14 -13.51 3.29 9.65
CA GLY A 14 -14.74 3.02 8.91
C GLY A 14 -14.79 3.75 7.56
N VAL A 15 -13.71 3.72 6.79
CA VAL A 15 -13.55 4.52 5.58
C VAL A 15 -14.27 3.89 4.39
N TYR A 16 -15.07 4.71 3.69
CA TYR A 16 -15.76 4.36 2.44
C TYR A 16 -15.37 5.33 1.34
N LYS A 17 -15.19 4.82 0.12
CA LYS A 17 -15.02 5.65 -1.07
C LYS A 17 -15.68 5.01 -2.29
N ALA A 18 -16.47 5.81 -3.02
CA ALA A 18 -17.08 5.40 -4.26
C ALA A 18 -16.73 6.35 -5.40
N TYR A 19 -16.74 5.83 -6.62
CA TYR A 19 -16.60 6.59 -7.84
C TYR A 19 -17.89 6.59 -8.63
N LYS A 20 -18.15 7.66 -9.35
CA LYS A 20 -19.24 7.74 -10.35
C LYS A 20 -18.67 7.30 -11.69
N VAL A 21 -19.10 6.15 -12.19
CA VAL A 21 -18.66 5.56 -13.46
C VAL A 21 -19.83 5.56 -14.43
N GLY A 22 -19.59 5.87 -15.69
CA GLY A 22 -20.62 5.86 -16.75
C GLY A 22 -20.56 7.08 -17.64
N GLY A 23 -21.35 7.04 -18.75
CA GLY A 23 -21.47 8.14 -19.70
C GLY A 23 -22.32 9.30 -19.21
N PHE A 24 -22.54 10.29 -20.09
CA PHE A 24 -23.29 11.50 -19.79
C PHE A 24 -24.72 11.25 -19.29
N LEU A 25 -25.39 10.20 -19.81
CA LEU A 25 -26.81 9.88 -19.53
C LEU A 25 -27.03 8.95 -18.32
N ARG A 26 -26.05 8.17 -17.89
CA ARG A 26 -26.21 7.25 -16.76
C ARG A 26 -24.93 7.09 -15.98
N LYS A 27 -24.88 7.65 -14.78
CA LYS A 27 -23.77 7.49 -13.81
C LYS A 27 -24.17 6.43 -12.79
N VAL A 28 -23.34 5.40 -12.66
CA VAL A 28 -23.49 4.35 -11.64
C VAL A 28 -22.46 4.63 -10.54
N LYS A 29 -22.88 4.58 -9.28
CA LYS A 29 -21.98 4.68 -8.13
C LYS A 29 -21.34 3.32 -7.88
N VAL A 30 -20.00 3.27 -7.90
CA VAL A 30 -19.19 2.06 -7.69
C VAL A 30 -18.37 2.25 -6.42
N ASN A 31 -18.63 1.42 -5.41
CA ASN A 31 -17.87 1.44 -4.18
C ASN A 31 -16.49 0.81 -4.41
N ALA A 32 -15.45 1.63 -4.35
CA ALA A 32 -14.07 1.17 -4.50
C ALA A 32 -13.50 0.62 -3.19
N ILE A 33 -13.88 1.21 -2.06
CA ILE A 33 -13.55 0.72 -0.72
C ILE A 33 -14.75 0.87 0.22
N GLU A 34 -14.88 -0.09 1.12
CA GLU A 34 -15.98 -0.19 2.05
C GLU A 34 -15.48 -0.66 3.42
N ASP A 35 -15.77 0.14 4.44
CA ASP A 35 -15.49 -0.15 5.85
C ASP A 35 -14.03 -0.52 6.13
N ILE A 36 -13.11 0.35 5.68
CA ILE A 36 -11.68 0.13 5.92
C ILE A 36 -11.28 0.69 7.27
N TRP A 37 -10.70 -0.20 8.09
CA TRP A 37 -10.08 0.11 9.38
C TRP A 37 -8.61 -0.24 9.31
N LEU A 38 -7.74 0.73 9.65
CA LEU A 38 -6.30 0.59 9.63
C LEU A 38 -5.72 1.45 10.74
N SER A 39 -4.77 0.93 11.51
CA SER A 39 -4.05 1.68 12.53
C SER A 39 -2.56 1.37 12.42
N LEU A 40 -1.75 2.40 12.15
CA LEU A 40 -0.31 2.31 11.93
C LEU A 40 0.43 3.12 12.97
N GLY A 41 1.35 2.48 13.68
CA GLY A 41 2.28 3.10 14.62
C GLY A 41 3.48 3.77 13.96
N GLU A 42 4.32 4.42 14.79
CA GLU A 42 5.61 4.94 14.32
C GLU A 42 6.60 3.79 14.05
N ALA A 43 7.41 3.95 12.99
CA ALA A 43 8.37 2.95 12.51
C ALA A 43 7.75 1.56 12.27
N ASP A 44 6.47 1.49 11.95
CA ASP A 44 5.73 0.26 11.71
C ASP A 44 5.44 0.07 10.21
N ILE A 45 5.04 -1.14 9.83
CA ILE A 45 4.70 -1.53 8.46
C ILE A 45 3.33 -2.19 8.44
N ILE A 46 2.47 -1.74 7.52
CA ILE A 46 1.27 -2.47 7.14
C ILE A 46 1.38 -2.82 5.67
N SER A 47 1.31 -4.11 5.34
CA SER A 47 1.18 -4.54 3.94
C SER A 47 -0.28 -4.74 3.58
N LEU A 48 -0.72 -4.12 2.48
CA LEU A 48 -2.07 -4.26 1.92
C LEU A 48 -2.00 -5.04 0.62
N VAL A 49 -2.52 -6.27 0.62
CA VAL A 49 -2.40 -7.21 -0.50
C VAL A 49 -3.77 -7.60 -1.04
N GLY A 50 -3.85 -7.82 -2.35
CA GLY A 50 -5.07 -8.28 -3.04
C GLY A 50 -4.95 -8.18 -4.55
N GLU A 51 -5.93 -8.74 -5.28
CA GLU A 51 -5.98 -8.70 -6.75
C GLU A 51 -6.00 -7.25 -7.29
N SER A 52 -5.60 -7.08 -8.55
CA SER A 52 -5.67 -5.77 -9.22
C SER A 52 -7.11 -5.24 -9.22
N GLY A 53 -7.29 -3.94 -9.01
CA GLY A 53 -8.59 -3.30 -8.97
C GLY A 53 -9.41 -3.52 -7.69
N CYS A 54 -8.91 -4.23 -6.66
CA CYS A 54 -9.68 -4.46 -5.43
C CYS A 54 -9.77 -3.26 -4.48
N GLY A 55 -9.15 -2.09 -4.80
CA GLY A 55 -9.28 -0.87 -4.00
C GLY A 55 -8.02 -0.43 -3.24
N LYS A 56 -6.89 -1.14 -3.33
CA LYS A 56 -5.63 -0.84 -2.61
C LYS A 56 -5.12 0.59 -2.86
N THR A 57 -4.95 0.97 -4.12
CA THR A 57 -4.52 2.32 -4.52
C THR A 57 -5.49 3.40 -4.02
N THR A 58 -6.80 3.12 -4.03
CA THR A 58 -7.82 4.04 -3.49
C THR A 58 -7.63 4.22 -1.98
N THR A 59 -7.40 3.13 -1.25
CA THR A 59 -7.09 3.17 0.20
C THR A 59 -5.84 4.00 0.45
N GLY A 60 -4.77 3.78 -0.32
CA GLY A 60 -3.53 4.57 -0.22
C GLY A 60 -3.75 6.06 -0.49
N LYS A 61 -4.50 6.42 -1.55
CA LYS A 61 -4.81 7.82 -1.87
C LYS A 61 -5.65 8.51 -0.78
N VAL A 62 -6.56 7.77 -0.15
CA VAL A 62 -7.33 8.29 0.99
C VAL A 62 -6.42 8.48 2.20
N ALA A 63 -5.55 7.54 2.50
CA ALA A 63 -4.62 7.58 3.62
C ALA A 63 -3.67 8.79 3.57
N VAL A 64 -3.22 9.18 2.37
CA VAL A 64 -2.35 10.36 2.19
C VAL A 64 -3.11 11.68 1.94
N GLY A 65 -4.44 11.69 2.07
CA GLY A 65 -5.26 12.89 1.87
C GLY A 65 -5.34 13.39 0.43
N LEU A 66 -5.08 12.53 -0.57
CA LEU A 66 -5.29 12.84 -2.00
C LEU A 66 -6.75 12.67 -2.41
N LEU A 67 -7.49 11.82 -1.69
CA LEU A 67 -8.92 11.58 -1.90
C LEU A 67 -9.66 11.73 -0.57
N LYS A 68 -10.68 12.58 -0.54
CA LYS A 68 -11.58 12.68 0.61
C LYS A 68 -12.49 11.44 0.65
N PRO A 69 -12.62 10.74 1.79
CA PRO A 69 -13.56 9.65 1.93
C PRO A 69 -15.00 10.15 1.83
N ASP A 70 -15.93 9.28 1.42
CA ASP A 70 -17.36 9.59 1.40
C ASP A 70 -17.99 9.38 2.80
N LYS A 71 -17.40 8.45 3.60
CA LYS A 71 -17.73 8.21 5.01
C LYS A 71 -16.47 7.77 5.75
N GLY A 72 -16.50 7.91 7.08
CA GLY A 72 -15.38 7.56 7.95
C GLY A 72 -14.37 8.70 8.06
N GLU A 73 -13.30 8.43 8.78
CA GLU A 73 -12.30 9.42 9.17
C GLU A 73 -10.89 8.96 8.81
N VAL A 74 -10.03 9.93 8.51
CA VAL A 74 -8.58 9.74 8.37
C VAL A 74 -7.91 10.58 9.44
N LEU A 75 -7.26 9.93 10.40
CA LEU A 75 -6.62 10.60 11.51
C LEU A 75 -5.09 10.50 11.38
N TYR A 76 -4.40 11.61 11.49
CA TYR A 76 -2.96 11.70 11.60
C TYR A 76 -2.63 12.20 13.01
N LYS A 77 -1.92 11.38 13.79
CA LYS A 77 -1.64 11.66 15.22
C LYS A 77 -2.90 12.05 16.01
N GLY A 78 -3.99 11.31 15.77
CA GLY A 78 -5.26 11.52 16.46
C GLY A 78 -6.14 12.65 15.92
N LYS A 79 -5.66 13.49 14.99
CA LYS A 79 -6.43 14.60 14.40
C LYS A 79 -6.93 14.27 13.00
N ASN A 80 -8.22 14.53 12.72
CA ASN A 80 -8.82 14.34 11.41
C ASN A 80 -8.17 15.28 10.38
N ILE A 81 -7.58 14.74 9.32
CA ILE A 81 -6.83 15.51 8.33
C ILE A 81 -7.71 16.50 7.55
N TRP A 82 -9.01 16.26 7.49
CA TRP A 82 -9.97 17.14 6.78
C TRP A 82 -10.49 18.29 7.65
N GLU A 83 -10.11 18.30 8.93
CA GLU A 83 -10.43 19.36 9.91
C GLU A 83 -9.18 20.15 10.32
N MET A 84 -8.04 19.88 9.70
CA MET A 84 -6.79 20.57 9.92
C MET A 84 -6.82 21.98 9.32
N THR A 85 -6.12 22.91 9.96
CA THR A 85 -5.81 24.22 9.36
C THR A 85 -4.94 24.05 8.11
N LYS A 86 -4.78 25.11 7.32
CA LYS A 86 -3.91 25.06 6.11
C LYS A 86 -2.47 24.73 6.45
N GLU A 87 -1.96 25.26 7.56
CA GLU A 87 -0.61 25.07 8.06
C GLU A 87 -0.41 23.62 8.51
N GLU A 88 -1.33 23.09 9.32
CA GLU A 88 -1.29 21.70 9.79
C GLU A 88 -1.41 20.71 8.62
N PHE A 89 -2.28 20.99 7.65
CA PHE A 89 -2.41 20.16 6.46
C PHE A 89 -1.16 20.22 5.57
N LYS A 90 -0.48 21.38 5.49
CA LYS A 90 0.81 21.50 4.81
C LYS A 90 1.89 20.68 5.51
N GLU A 91 1.92 20.68 6.84
CA GLU A 91 2.83 19.83 7.62
C GLU A 91 2.49 18.34 7.43
N PHE A 92 1.22 17.95 7.52
CA PHE A 92 0.77 16.59 7.21
C PHE A 92 1.26 16.15 5.82
N ARG A 93 1.06 16.96 4.78
CA ARG A 93 1.51 16.68 3.41
C ARG A 93 3.01 16.56 3.26
N ARG A 94 3.81 17.20 4.12
CA ARG A 94 5.26 17.02 4.20
C ARG A 94 5.63 15.70 4.86
N ASN A 95 4.96 15.36 5.95
CA ASN A 95 5.25 14.17 6.74
C ASN A 95 4.71 12.88 6.14
N VAL A 96 3.67 12.94 5.29
CA VAL A 96 3.00 11.80 4.68
C VAL A 96 3.13 11.88 3.17
N GLN A 97 3.91 10.97 2.60
CA GLN A 97 4.23 10.95 1.17
C GLN A 97 3.66 9.70 0.49
N MET A 98 3.38 9.81 -0.81
CA MET A 98 2.99 8.67 -1.62
C MET A 98 4.05 8.38 -2.68
N MET A 99 4.45 7.11 -2.77
CA MET A 99 5.26 6.58 -3.85
C MET A 99 4.32 5.84 -4.81
N HIS A 100 4.26 6.32 -6.04
CA HIS A 100 3.35 5.78 -7.06
C HIS A 100 3.93 4.55 -7.75
N GLN A 101 3.05 3.70 -8.26
CA GLN A 101 3.36 2.44 -8.94
C GLN A 101 4.30 2.61 -10.14
N ASP A 102 4.05 3.62 -10.97
CA ASP A 102 4.79 3.85 -12.20
C ASP A 102 5.81 4.99 -12.03
N PRO A 103 7.13 4.68 -12.00
CA PRO A 103 8.15 5.70 -11.94
C PRO A 103 8.23 6.56 -13.22
N TYR A 104 7.77 6.02 -14.36
CA TYR A 104 7.75 6.77 -15.62
C TYR A 104 6.73 7.91 -15.58
N SER A 105 5.55 7.67 -15.04
CA SER A 105 4.51 8.70 -14.89
C SER A 105 4.78 9.64 -13.71
N SER A 106 5.59 9.21 -12.73
CA SER A 106 5.90 10.00 -11.54
C SER A 106 7.01 11.04 -11.74
N LEU A 107 7.87 10.85 -12.73
CA LEU A 107 8.98 11.75 -13.07
C LEU A 107 8.66 12.49 -14.39
N ASN A 108 8.74 13.83 -14.36
CA ASN A 108 8.58 14.61 -15.58
C ASN A 108 9.78 14.38 -16.51
N PRO A 109 9.58 13.81 -17.74
CA PRO A 109 10.68 13.47 -18.65
C PRO A 109 11.48 14.67 -19.15
N MET A 110 10.93 15.89 -19.04
CA MET A 110 11.57 17.13 -19.46
C MET A 110 12.44 17.78 -18.37
N LEU A 111 12.48 17.19 -17.17
CA LEU A 111 13.26 17.71 -16.06
C LEU A 111 14.42 16.76 -15.73
N THR A 112 15.60 17.33 -15.47
CA THR A 112 16.72 16.54 -14.94
C THR A 112 16.41 16.02 -13.53
N VAL A 113 17.18 15.04 -13.08
CA VAL A 113 17.11 14.52 -11.71
C VAL A 113 17.28 15.66 -10.70
N TYR A 114 18.26 16.57 -10.93
CA TYR A 114 18.45 17.76 -10.08
C TYR A 114 17.18 18.59 -9.98
N LYS A 115 16.58 18.99 -11.11
CA LYS A 115 15.34 19.80 -11.11
C LYS A 115 14.19 19.08 -10.43
N THR A 116 14.07 17.76 -10.61
CA THR A 116 13.04 16.93 -9.99
C THR A 116 13.17 16.88 -8.47
N LEU A 117 14.42 16.78 -7.95
CA LEU A 117 14.68 16.68 -6.51
C LEU A 117 14.77 18.03 -5.83
N SER A 118 15.22 19.09 -6.52
CA SER A 118 15.34 20.43 -5.95
C SER A 118 14.00 21.14 -5.76
N ALA A 119 13.03 20.89 -6.67
CA ALA A 119 11.71 21.53 -6.62
C ALA A 119 10.99 21.37 -5.25
N PRO A 120 10.85 20.16 -4.67
CA PRO A 120 10.27 20.00 -3.35
C PRO A 120 11.11 20.64 -2.23
N LEU A 121 12.45 20.65 -2.33
CA LEU A 121 13.33 21.28 -1.34
C LEU A 121 13.08 22.79 -1.25
N PHE A 122 13.06 23.48 -2.38
CA PHE A 122 12.79 24.92 -2.42
C PHE A 122 11.34 25.23 -2.01
N ARG A 123 10.36 24.47 -2.51
CA ARG A 123 8.95 24.69 -2.18
C ARG A 123 8.65 24.58 -0.68
N HIS A 124 9.37 23.73 0.03
CA HIS A 124 9.18 23.50 1.46
C HIS A 124 10.21 24.21 2.34
N GLY A 125 11.05 25.07 1.76
CA GLY A 125 12.06 25.83 2.48
C GLY A 125 13.15 24.97 3.14
N LEU A 126 13.46 23.81 2.52
CA LEU A 126 14.50 22.89 2.95
C LEU A 126 15.87 23.19 2.32
N ALA A 127 15.91 24.05 1.32
CA ALA A 127 17.10 24.62 0.75
C ALA A 127 16.84 26.10 0.46
N SER A 128 17.78 26.96 0.82
CA SER A 128 17.73 28.42 0.61
C SER A 128 18.27 28.81 -0.76
N ASP A 129 19.24 28.08 -1.26
CA ASP A 129 19.97 28.36 -2.48
C ASP A 129 20.33 27.07 -3.25
N ARG A 130 21.01 27.25 -4.40
CA ARG A 130 21.41 26.14 -5.26
C ARG A 130 22.45 25.24 -4.62
N GLU A 131 23.39 25.80 -3.88
CA GLU A 131 24.51 25.08 -3.29
C GLU A 131 24.01 24.13 -2.20
N GLU A 132 23.16 24.62 -1.30
CA GLU A 132 22.50 23.78 -0.29
C GLU A 132 21.63 22.70 -0.93
N ALA A 133 20.91 23.02 -2.02
CA ALA A 133 20.12 22.03 -2.73
C ALA A 133 20.98 20.92 -3.35
N VAL A 134 22.12 21.26 -3.98
CA VAL A 134 23.06 20.29 -4.56
C VAL A 134 23.61 19.37 -3.49
N GLU A 135 24.04 19.90 -2.35
CA GLU A 135 24.56 19.10 -1.25
C GLU A 135 23.53 18.12 -0.69
N ARG A 136 22.29 18.59 -0.48
CA ARG A 136 21.17 17.72 -0.01
C ARG A 136 20.82 16.64 -1.03
N ILE A 137 20.77 17.00 -2.30
CA ILE A 137 20.47 16.05 -3.39
C ILE A 137 21.59 15.01 -3.50
N ALA A 138 22.86 15.42 -3.40
CA ALA A 138 23.99 14.49 -3.39
C ALA A 138 23.87 13.46 -2.26
N ARG A 139 23.52 13.92 -1.05
CA ARG A 139 23.27 13.02 0.09
C ARG A 139 22.11 12.06 -0.18
N LEU A 140 21.00 12.54 -0.75
CA LEU A 140 19.85 11.70 -1.09
C LEU A 140 20.20 10.65 -2.15
N LEU A 141 20.93 11.03 -3.21
CA LEU A 141 21.33 10.12 -4.28
C LEU A 141 22.28 9.03 -3.75
N ARG A 142 23.29 9.39 -2.91
CA ARG A 142 24.14 8.39 -2.23
C ARG A 142 23.32 7.46 -1.35
N LEU A 143 22.35 8.00 -0.60
CA LEU A 143 21.47 7.21 0.27
C LEU A 143 20.69 6.14 -0.48
N VAL A 144 20.23 6.47 -1.69
CA VAL A 144 19.51 5.51 -2.54
C VAL A 144 20.45 4.69 -3.44
N GLY A 145 21.78 4.81 -3.27
CA GLY A 145 22.78 4.03 -3.99
C GLY A 145 22.99 4.46 -5.45
N LEU A 146 22.78 5.75 -5.75
CA LEU A 146 23.11 6.37 -7.05
C LEU A 146 24.42 7.18 -6.90
N THR A 147 25.53 6.55 -7.29
CA THR A 147 26.89 7.09 -7.14
C THR A 147 27.67 6.96 -8.45
N PRO A 148 28.45 8.00 -8.84
CA PRO A 148 28.59 9.31 -8.19
C PRO A 148 27.37 10.21 -8.42
N PRO A 149 26.88 10.96 -7.39
CA PRO A 149 25.64 11.74 -7.49
C PRO A 149 25.66 12.81 -8.59
N GLU A 150 26.82 13.40 -8.85
CA GLU A 150 27.00 14.48 -9.81
C GLU A 150 26.58 14.03 -11.23
N GLU A 151 26.93 12.81 -11.62
CA GLU A 151 26.55 12.26 -12.92
C GLU A 151 25.03 12.03 -13.03
N TYR A 152 24.40 11.63 -11.94
CA TYR A 152 22.95 11.38 -11.93
C TYR A 152 22.14 12.68 -11.93
N MET A 153 22.63 13.75 -11.32
CA MET A 153 21.92 15.03 -11.24
C MET A 153 21.61 15.62 -12.61
N GLU A 154 22.52 15.46 -13.57
CA GLU A 154 22.40 16.02 -14.91
C GLU A 154 21.57 15.13 -15.86
N LYS A 155 21.34 13.86 -15.49
CA LYS A 155 20.57 12.92 -16.32
C LYS A 155 19.08 13.27 -16.32
N TYR A 156 18.46 12.97 -17.45
CA TYR A 156 17.00 12.96 -17.60
C TYR A 156 16.43 11.56 -17.29
N PRO A 157 15.14 11.43 -16.95
CA PRO A 157 14.52 10.14 -16.68
C PRO A 157 14.68 9.09 -17.77
N HIS A 158 14.69 9.48 -19.04
CA HIS A 158 14.86 8.55 -20.17
C HIS A 158 16.30 7.99 -20.31
N GLN A 159 17.29 8.60 -19.65
CA GLN A 159 18.69 8.16 -19.61
C GLN A 159 18.98 7.21 -18.43
N LEU A 160 17.97 6.90 -17.62
CA LEU A 160 18.07 6.02 -16.46
C LEU A 160 17.45 4.66 -16.74
N SER A 161 18.03 3.60 -16.19
CA SER A 161 17.39 2.27 -16.11
C SER A 161 16.11 2.30 -15.25
N GLY A 162 15.28 1.27 -15.33
CA GLY A 162 14.07 1.17 -14.51
C GLY A 162 14.36 1.22 -13.02
N GLY A 163 15.39 0.53 -12.55
CA GLY A 163 15.81 0.53 -11.14
C GLY A 163 16.37 1.88 -10.68
N GLU A 164 17.15 2.57 -11.53
CA GLU A 164 17.65 3.91 -11.21
C GLU A 164 16.54 4.94 -11.14
N ARG A 165 15.56 4.90 -12.05
CA ARG A 165 14.35 5.74 -11.98
C ARG A 165 13.58 5.54 -10.69
N GLN A 166 13.42 4.30 -10.26
CA GLN A 166 12.74 3.98 -9.02
C GLN A 166 13.50 4.53 -7.81
N ARG A 167 14.83 4.45 -7.82
CA ARG A 167 15.69 5.06 -6.79
C ARG A 167 15.57 6.59 -6.77
N VAL A 168 15.50 7.24 -7.94
CA VAL A 168 15.24 8.69 -8.03
C VAL A 168 13.84 9.04 -7.51
N ALA A 169 12.81 8.27 -7.87
CA ALA A 169 11.45 8.47 -7.34
C ALA A 169 11.41 8.29 -5.81
N PHE A 170 12.16 7.32 -5.28
CA PHE A 170 12.29 7.12 -3.85
C PHE A 170 13.07 8.26 -3.17
N ALA A 171 14.20 8.72 -3.76
CA ALA A 171 14.95 9.88 -3.29
C ALA A 171 14.05 11.14 -3.22
N ARG A 172 13.19 11.35 -4.23
CA ARG A 172 12.21 12.43 -4.25
C ARG A 172 11.22 12.30 -3.08
N THR A 173 10.73 11.10 -2.81
CA THR A 173 9.82 10.85 -1.69
C THR A 173 10.51 11.13 -0.35
N LEU A 174 11.79 10.74 -0.21
CA LEU A 174 12.59 10.97 1.00
C LEU A 174 13.04 12.44 1.18
N SER A 175 13.04 13.26 0.13
CA SER A 175 13.58 14.63 0.17
C SER A 175 12.90 15.53 1.22
N LEU A 176 11.66 15.20 1.60
CA LEU A 176 10.89 15.92 2.62
C LEU A 176 11.04 15.35 4.04
N ASN A 177 11.89 14.34 4.25
CA ASN A 177 12.06 13.62 5.52
C ASN A 177 10.71 13.10 6.08
N PRO A 178 9.94 12.32 5.31
CA PRO A 178 8.62 11.89 5.70
C PRO A 178 8.65 10.96 6.93
N LYS A 179 7.56 11.00 7.71
CA LYS A 179 7.30 10.06 8.81
C LYS A 179 6.56 8.82 8.32
N LEU A 180 5.80 8.95 7.23
CA LEU A 180 5.01 7.88 6.63
C LEU A 180 5.15 7.92 5.10
N ILE A 181 5.37 6.75 4.51
CA ILE A 181 5.32 6.55 3.06
C ILE A 181 4.24 5.50 2.74
N VAL A 182 3.26 5.89 1.93
CA VAL A 182 2.35 4.95 1.28
C VAL A 182 2.99 4.56 -0.05
N ALA A 183 3.52 3.34 -0.11
CA ALA A 183 4.22 2.82 -1.28
C ALA A 183 3.27 1.93 -2.10
N ASP A 184 2.79 2.44 -3.21
CA ASP A 184 1.84 1.74 -4.10
C ASP A 184 2.62 0.98 -5.18
N GLU A 185 2.70 -0.33 -5.03
CA GLU A 185 3.42 -1.27 -5.91
C GLU A 185 4.86 -0.83 -6.26
N PRO A 186 5.71 -0.45 -5.28
CA PRO A 186 6.97 0.23 -5.54
C PRO A 186 8.03 -0.61 -6.28
N VAL A 187 7.80 -1.92 -6.44
CA VAL A 187 8.74 -2.84 -7.11
C VAL A 187 8.11 -3.62 -8.27
N SER A 188 6.86 -3.32 -8.66
CA SER A 188 6.15 -4.07 -9.71
C SER A 188 6.77 -3.90 -11.10
N MET A 189 7.29 -2.70 -11.39
CA MET A 189 7.88 -2.33 -12.69
C MET A 189 9.41 -2.53 -12.76
N ILE A 190 9.98 -3.30 -11.84
CA ILE A 190 11.42 -3.52 -11.72
C ILE A 190 11.73 -5.01 -11.90
N ASP A 191 12.88 -5.30 -12.49
CA ASP A 191 13.41 -6.65 -12.60
C ASP A 191 13.51 -7.34 -11.24
N VAL A 192 13.19 -8.63 -11.21
CA VAL A 192 13.12 -9.44 -9.98
C VAL A 192 14.40 -9.33 -9.15
N SER A 193 15.57 -9.32 -9.81
CA SER A 193 16.89 -9.18 -9.16
C SER A 193 17.07 -7.87 -8.39
N LEU A 194 16.42 -6.80 -8.85
CA LEU A 194 16.53 -5.47 -8.22
C LEU A 194 15.46 -5.21 -7.16
N ARG A 195 14.37 -5.99 -7.12
CA ARG A 195 13.27 -5.81 -6.16
C ARG A 195 13.75 -5.87 -4.72
N ALA A 196 14.55 -6.89 -4.38
CA ALA A 196 15.11 -7.06 -3.04
C ALA A 196 15.96 -5.85 -2.62
N SER A 197 16.73 -5.28 -3.54
CA SER A 197 17.57 -4.09 -3.28
C SER A 197 16.74 -2.87 -2.89
N ILE A 198 15.61 -2.62 -3.57
CA ILE A 198 14.71 -1.51 -3.24
C ILE A 198 13.99 -1.77 -1.91
N LEU A 199 13.52 -2.99 -1.68
CA LEU A 199 12.86 -3.34 -0.41
C LEU A 199 13.82 -3.21 0.78
N ASN A 200 15.07 -3.66 0.63
CA ASN A 200 16.11 -3.48 1.66
C ASN A 200 16.38 -2.00 1.93
N LEU A 201 16.49 -1.18 0.88
CA LEU A 201 16.65 0.26 1.02
C LEU A 201 15.49 0.88 1.83
N MET A 202 14.24 0.46 1.56
CA MET A 202 13.08 0.93 2.32
C MET A 202 13.13 0.48 3.78
N LEU A 203 13.57 -0.76 4.06
CA LEU A 203 13.76 -1.28 5.42
C LEU A 203 14.87 -0.52 6.15
N ASP A 204 15.98 -0.21 5.49
CA ASP A 204 17.06 0.63 6.05
C ASP A 204 16.54 2.03 6.45
N MET A 205 15.67 2.62 5.61
CA MET A 205 15.06 3.93 5.93
C MET A 205 14.14 3.83 7.14
N ARG A 206 13.39 2.74 7.29
CA ARG A 206 12.60 2.49 8.48
C ARG A 206 13.48 2.42 9.74
N GLU A 207 14.56 1.68 9.69
CA GLU A 207 15.44 1.49 10.85
C GLU A 207 16.19 2.78 11.24
N LYS A 208 16.80 3.45 10.25
CA LYS A 208 17.64 4.63 10.45
C LYS A 208 16.85 5.90 10.73
N PHE A 209 15.74 6.11 9.99
CA PHE A 209 14.97 7.37 10.03
C PHE A 209 13.57 7.21 10.63
N LYS A 210 13.23 6.00 11.11
CA LYS A 210 11.93 5.70 11.74
C LYS A 210 10.75 5.97 10.80
N VAL A 211 10.93 5.78 9.49
CA VAL A 211 9.86 5.92 8.50
C VAL A 211 8.89 4.75 8.64
N SER A 212 7.60 5.06 8.73
CA SER A 212 6.53 4.05 8.71
C SER A 212 6.06 3.80 7.29
N TYR A 213 5.50 2.61 7.01
CA TYR A 213 5.06 2.26 5.66
C TYR A 213 3.65 1.66 5.62
N VAL A 214 2.84 2.13 4.66
CA VAL A 214 1.73 1.36 4.11
C VAL A 214 2.20 0.82 2.76
N TYR A 215 2.54 -0.46 2.71
CA TYR A 215 3.09 -1.14 1.54
C TYR A 215 1.96 -1.83 0.77
N ILE A 216 1.65 -1.34 -0.40
CA ILE A 216 0.58 -1.86 -1.27
C ILE A 216 1.22 -2.73 -2.35
N THR A 217 0.73 -3.96 -2.50
CA THR A 217 1.20 -4.88 -3.53
C THR A 217 0.13 -5.92 -3.89
N HIS A 218 0.27 -6.58 -5.03
CA HIS A 218 -0.47 -7.80 -5.37
C HIS A 218 0.36 -9.07 -5.10
N ASP A 219 1.64 -8.93 -4.76
CA ASP A 219 2.60 -10.02 -4.58
C ASP A 219 2.82 -10.32 -3.08
N LEU A 220 2.32 -11.48 -2.65
CA LEU A 220 2.47 -11.96 -1.27
C LEU A 220 3.92 -12.29 -0.90
N ILE A 221 4.80 -12.60 -1.88
CA ILE A 221 6.21 -12.89 -1.63
C ILE A 221 6.92 -11.63 -1.18
N THR A 222 6.73 -10.53 -1.92
CA THR A 222 7.31 -9.22 -1.56
C THR A 222 6.69 -8.67 -0.28
N ALA A 223 5.39 -8.86 -0.04
CA ALA A 223 4.73 -8.49 1.21
C ALA A 223 5.32 -9.25 2.41
N ARG A 224 5.51 -10.58 2.29
CA ARG A 224 6.17 -11.39 3.32
C ARG A 224 7.58 -10.92 3.61
N TYR A 225 8.35 -10.61 2.56
CA TYR A 225 9.71 -10.12 2.72
C TYR A 225 9.76 -8.80 3.48
N PHE A 226 8.90 -7.85 3.10
CA PHE A 226 8.92 -6.49 3.61
C PHE A 226 8.29 -6.34 5.01
N SER A 227 7.18 -7.06 5.28
CA SER A 227 6.40 -6.90 6.52
C SER A 227 6.36 -8.15 7.41
N ARG A 228 7.35 -9.01 7.35
CA ARG A 228 7.38 -10.34 7.97
C ARG A 228 6.83 -10.39 9.40
N LYS A 229 7.27 -9.47 10.28
CA LYS A 229 6.87 -9.38 11.69
C LYS A 229 5.77 -8.36 11.94
N HIS A 230 5.31 -7.69 10.90
CA HIS A 230 4.34 -6.61 10.92
C HIS A 230 2.97 -7.08 10.44
N LEU A 231 2.05 -6.14 10.26
CA LEU A 231 0.66 -6.42 9.89
C LEU A 231 0.50 -6.65 8.39
N LEU A 232 -0.21 -7.72 8.04
CA LEU A 232 -0.72 -7.99 6.69
C LEU A 232 -2.23 -7.84 6.68
N MET A 233 -2.74 -7.13 5.69
CA MET A 233 -4.16 -6.96 5.42
C MET A 233 -4.47 -7.48 4.02
N ILE A 234 -5.36 -8.46 3.92
CA ILE A 234 -5.81 -9.02 2.64
C ILE A 234 -7.11 -8.35 2.22
N MET A 235 -7.08 -7.76 1.02
CA MET A 235 -8.20 -6.98 0.48
C MET A 235 -8.83 -7.68 -0.72
N TYR A 236 -10.15 -7.80 -0.71
CA TYR A 236 -10.94 -8.33 -1.82
C TYR A 236 -12.16 -7.45 -2.11
N LEU A 237 -12.34 -7.03 -3.36
CA LEU A 237 -13.45 -6.19 -3.84
C LEU A 237 -13.84 -5.06 -2.86
N GLY A 238 -12.86 -4.26 -2.46
CA GLY A 238 -13.06 -3.05 -1.64
C GLY A 238 -13.16 -3.30 -0.14
N SER A 239 -12.99 -4.52 0.36
CA SER A 239 -13.10 -4.83 1.80
C SER A 239 -11.91 -5.66 2.29
N ILE A 240 -11.56 -5.49 3.56
CA ILE A 240 -10.57 -6.36 4.22
C ILE A 240 -11.26 -7.67 4.58
N VAL A 241 -10.66 -8.78 4.15
CA VAL A 241 -11.18 -10.12 4.38
C VAL A 241 -10.40 -10.90 5.44
N GLU A 242 -9.12 -10.58 5.60
CA GLU A 242 -8.26 -11.15 6.65
C GLU A 242 -7.19 -10.14 7.04
N THR A 243 -6.85 -10.07 8.33
CA THR A 243 -5.75 -9.26 8.85
C THR A 243 -5.09 -9.93 10.04
N GLY A 244 -3.78 -9.76 10.18
CA GLY A 244 -2.97 -10.32 11.26
C GLY A 244 -1.48 -10.20 10.97
N GLN A 245 -0.65 -10.76 11.83
CA GLN A 245 0.79 -10.80 11.59
C GLN A 245 1.10 -11.56 10.30
N THR A 246 1.98 -11.00 9.47
CA THR A 246 2.27 -11.52 8.12
C THR A 246 2.69 -12.99 8.11
N ASP A 247 3.67 -13.38 8.95
CA ASP A 247 4.13 -14.78 9.00
C ASP A 247 3.02 -15.74 9.44
N ARG A 248 2.08 -15.33 10.33
CA ARG A 248 0.93 -16.16 10.75
C ARG A 248 -0.05 -16.37 9.61
N ILE A 249 -0.45 -15.30 8.92
CA ILE A 249 -1.39 -15.39 7.80
C ILE A 249 -0.81 -16.30 6.69
N ILE A 250 0.48 -16.18 6.40
CA ILE A 250 1.11 -16.98 5.33
C ILE A 250 1.22 -18.46 5.71
N LYS A 251 1.49 -18.78 6.98
CA LYS A 251 1.59 -20.17 7.44
C LYS A 251 0.21 -20.83 7.58
N GLU A 252 -0.77 -20.10 8.08
CA GLU A 252 -2.09 -20.63 8.44
C GLU A 252 -3.20 -19.66 7.96
N PRO A 253 -3.43 -19.53 6.65
CA PRO A 253 -4.45 -18.64 6.11
C PRO A 253 -5.85 -19.09 6.55
N LEU A 254 -6.66 -18.14 7.06
CA LEU A 254 -8.02 -18.44 7.49
C LEU A 254 -9.03 -18.22 6.37
N HIS A 255 -9.00 -17.06 5.71
CA HIS A 255 -9.98 -16.77 4.69
C HIS A 255 -9.73 -17.61 3.42
N PRO A 256 -10.77 -18.24 2.84
CA PRO A 256 -10.62 -19.05 1.63
C PRO A 256 -9.94 -18.34 0.45
N TYR A 257 -10.15 -17.03 0.30
CA TYR A 257 -9.45 -16.22 -0.70
C TYR A 257 -7.92 -16.18 -0.44
N THR A 258 -7.50 -16.01 0.82
CA THR A 258 -6.08 -16.02 1.20
C THR A 258 -5.47 -17.39 0.93
N GLN A 259 -6.20 -18.47 1.23
CA GLN A 259 -5.78 -19.85 0.95
C GLN A 259 -5.56 -20.07 -0.55
N VAL A 260 -6.49 -19.58 -1.38
CA VAL A 260 -6.38 -19.66 -2.85
C VAL A 260 -5.16 -18.87 -3.35
N LEU A 261 -4.98 -17.62 -2.89
CA LEU A 261 -3.82 -16.80 -3.27
C LEU A 261 -2.50 -17.50 -2.94
N LEU A 262 -2.39 -18.05 -1.72
CA LEU A 262 -1.17 -18.75 -1.28
C LEU A 262 -0.96 -20.09 -1.99
N SER A 263 -2.04 -20.80 -2.34
CA SER A 263 -1.93 -22.05 -3.11
C SER A 263 -1.37 -21.82 -4.51
N ALA A 264 -1.62 -20.66 -5.10
CA ALA A 264 -1.17 -20.29 -6.44
C ALA A 264 0.29 -19.78 -6.49
N LEU A 265 0.91 -19.51 -5.32
CA LEU A 265 2.30 -19.05 -5.31
C LEU A 265 3.27 -20.19 -5.72
N PRO A 266 4.20 -19.92 -6.66
CA PRO A 266 5.24 -20.89 -7.01
C PRO A 266 6.20 -21.07 -5.84
N GLU A 267 6.62 -22.31 -5.62
CA GLU A 267 7.71 -22.64 -4.70
C GLU A 267 9.05 -22.65 -5.45
N PRO A 268 10.17 -22.31 -4.78
CA PRO A 268 11.49 -22.33 -5.40
C PRO A 268 11.89 -23.72 -5.96
N ASP A 269 11.41 -24.80 -5.35
CA ASP A 269 11.61 -26.16 -5.87
C ASP A 269 10.48 -26.52 -6.84
N PRO A 270 10.78 -26.76 -8.13
CA PRO A 270 9.79 -27.14 -9.14
C PRO A 270 9.05 -28.45 -8.79
N ARG A 271 9.68 -29.37 -8.04
CA ARG A 271 9.05 -30.63 -7.62
C ARG A 271 7.95 -30.37 -6.62
N ILE A 272 8.15 -29.45 -5.67
CA ILE A 272 7.15 -29.03 -4.69
C ILE A 272 6.02 -28.30 -5.41
N THR A 273 6.34 -27.37 -6.32
CA THR A 273 5.34 -26.64 -7.11
C THR A 273 4.44 -27.60 -7.90
N ARG A 274 4.99 -28.64 -8.53
CA ARG A 274 4.21 -29.63 -9.29
C ARG A 274 3.36 -30.54 -8.42
N SER A 275 3.80 -30.84 -7.19
CA SER A 275 3.04 -31.66 -6.22
C SER A 275 1.99 -30.88 -5.44
N LYS A 276 2.06 -29.54 -5.44
CA LYS A 276 1.17 -28.66 -4.70
C LYS A 276 -0.24 -28.73 -5.29
N LYS A 277 -1.22 -29.16 -4.49
CA LYS A 277 -2.62 -29.15 -4.89
C LYS A 277 -3.14 -27.71 -4.90
N LEU A 278 -3.47 -27.20 -6.08
CA LEU A 278 -4.16 -25.94 -6.20
C LEU A 278 -5.58 -26.07 -5.62
N ILE A 279 -6.01 -25.07 -4.88
CA ILE A 279 -7.38 -25.02 -4.39
C ILE A 279 -8.27 -24.60 -5.55
N ALA A 280 -9.14 -25.51 -6.00
CA ALA A 280 -10.03 -25.24 -7.11
C ALA A 280 -11.08 -24.20 -6.72
N LEU A 281 -11.17 -23.13 -7.50
CA LEU A 281 -12.20 -22.11 -7.40
C LEU A 281 -13.51 -22.62 -8.02
N ARG A 282 -14.67 -22.18 -7.51
CA ARG A 282 -15.98 -22.46 -8.13
C ARG A 282 -16.16 -21.72 -9.46
N SER A 283 -15.55 -20.51 -9.58
CA SER A 283 -15.48 -19.74 -10.82
C SER A 283 -14.13 -19.03 -10.87
N LEU A 284 -13.56 -18.91 -12.06
CA LEU A 284 -12.35 -18.12 -12.30
C LEU A 284 -12.68 -16.64 -12.50
N ASP A 285 -13.93 -16.30 -12.85
CA ASP A 285 -14.34 -14.94 -13.13
C ASP A 285 -14.30 -14.09 -11.87
N VAL A 286 -13.60 -12.96 -11.93
CA VAL A 286 -13.61 -11.95 -10.87
C VAL A 286 -14.88 -11.12 -11.01
N PRO A 287 -15.75 -11.06 -9.98
CA PRO A 287 -16.95 -10.25 -10.05
C PRO A 287 -16.62 -8.77 -10.32
N SER A 288 -17.42 -8.14 -11.16
CA SER A 288 -17.27 -6.72 -11.47
C SER A 288 -17.71 -5.86 -10.28
N LEU A 289 -16.96 -4.77 -10.00
CA LEU A 289 -17.38 -3.74 -9.04
C LEU A 289 -18.73 -3.08 -9.42
N LEU A 290 -19.15 -3.16 -10.70
CA LEU A 290 -20.46 -2.69 -11.16
C LEU A 290 -21.61 -3.62 -10.78
N ARG A 291 -21.33 -4.91 -10.59
CA ARG A 291 -22.28 -5.96 -10.21
C ARG A 291 -21.73 -6.73 -9.02
N MET A 292 -21.69 -6.04 -7.89
CA MET A 292 -21.14 -6.61 -6.66
C MET A 292 -22.02 -7.79 -6.20
N PRO A 293 -21.41 -8.94 -5.83
CA PRO A 293 -22.15 -10.05 -5.24
C PRO A 293 -22.85 -9.64 -3.95
N THR A 294 -24.04 -10.19 -3.72
CA THR A 294 -24.74 -10.11 -2.43
C THR A 294 -24.01 -10.93 -1.37
N GLY A 295 -24.26 -10.70 -0.11
CA GLY A 295 -23.61 -11.44 0.99
C GLY A 295 -22.10 -11.34 0.98
N CYS A 296 -21.38 -12.46 1.16
CA CYS A 296 -19.92 -12.53 1.09
C CYS A 296 -19.45 -12.27 -0.34
N LYS A 297 -18.61 -11.25 -0.55
CA LYS A 297 -18.14 -10.87 -1.89
C LYS A 297 -17.36 -11.99 -2.61
N PHE A 298 -16.74 -12.91 -1.87
CA PHE A 298 -15.98 -14.02 -2.43
C PHE A 298 -16.86 -15.26 -2.74
N HIS A 299 -18.13 -15.29 -2.31
CA HIS A 299 -18.98 -16.49 -2.44
C HIS A 299 -19.06 -17.07 -3.86
N PRO A 300 -19.03 -16.30 -4.97
CA PRO A 300 -19.13 -16.90 -6.32
C PRO A 300 -17.90 -17.75 -6.67
N ARG A 301 -16.75 -17.43 -6.08
CA ARG A 301 -15.47 -18.11 -6.32
C ARG A 301 -15.08 -19.08 -5.18
N CYS A 302 -15.77 -19.01 -4.02
CA CYS A 302 -15.38 -19.70 -2.80
C CYS A 302 -15.59 -21.23 -2.90
N PRO A 303 -14.55 -22.06 -2.70
CA PRO A 303 -14.68 -23.51 -2.68
C PRO A 303 -15.52 -24.03 -1.49
N PHE A 304 -15.62 -23.25 -0.42
CA PHE A 304 -16.37 -23.59 0.81
C PHE A 304 -17.71 -22.87 0.89
N PHE A 305 -18.30 -22.53 -0.24
CA PHE A 305 -19.59 -21.82 -0.30
C PHE A 305 -20.72 -22.58 0.40
N LYS A 306 -21.45 -21.86 1.25
CA LYS A 306 -22.68 -22.34 1.91
C LYS A 306 -23.88 -21.57 1.35
N LYS A 307 -24.72 -22.25 0.56
CA LYS A 307 -25.95 -21.67 -0.02
C LYS A 307 -26.92 -21.23 1.10
N GLY A 308 -27.57 -20.09 0.90
CA GLY A 308 -28.49 -19.50 1.88
C GLY A 308 -27.81 -18.75 3.02
N LEU A 309 -26.47 -18.83 3.12
CA LEU A 309 -25.69 -18.08 4.11
C LEU A 309 -24.71 -17.12 3.42
N CYS A 310 -23.76 -17.67 2.66
CA CYS A 310 -22.71 -16.87 2.04
C CYS A 310 -23.22 -15.95 0.92
N ASP A 311 -24.28 -16.30 0.23
CA ASP A 311 -24.93 -15.52 -0.81
C ASP A 311 -25.93 -14.48 -0.29
N VAL A 312 -26.33 -14.59 0.97
CA VAL A 312 -27.35 -13.71 1.59
C VAL A 312 -26.74 -12.76 2.61
N LYS A 313 -25.95 -13.29 3.55
CA LYS A 313 -25.40 -12.51 4.68
C LYS A 313 -23.94 -12.13 4.41
N ARG A 314 -23.60 -10.84 4.62
CA ARG A 314 -22.21 -10.36 4.56
C ARG A 314 -21.51 -10.72 5.87
N PRO A 315 -20.33 -11.40 5.81
CA PRO A 315 -19.54 -11.64 7.00
C PRO A 315 -18.90 -10.34 7.50
N THR A 316 -18.86 -10.18 8.82
CA THR A 316 -18.14 -9.10 9.49
C THR A 316 -16.70 -9.51 9.79
N LEU A 317 -15.79 -8.55 9.91
CA LEU A 317 -14.41 -8.81 10.28
C LEU A 317 -14.35 -9.02 11.81
N ILE A 318 -14.30 -10.28 12.25
CA ILE A 318 -14.26 -10.67 13.66
C ILE A 318 -12.85 -11.10 14.08
N GLU A 319 -12.51 -10.89 15.33
CA GLU A 319 -11.28 -11.37 15.92
C GLU A 319 -11.45 -12.85 16.30
N VAL A 320 -10.60 -13.71 15.74
CA VAL A 320 -10.59 -15.15 16.02
C VAL A 320 -9.46 -15.56 16.96
N GLU A 321 -8.41 -14.76 16.98
CA GLU A 321 -7.25 -14.88 17.86
C GLU A 321 -6.70 -13.48 18.10
N SER A 322 -5.94 -13.30 19.19
CA SER A 322 -5.34 -11.99 19.51
C SER A 322 -4.57 -11.40 18.33
N GLY A 323 -5.04 -10.23 17.86
CA GLY A 323 -4.45 -9.51 16.73
C GLY A 323 -4.70 -10.15 15.36
N ARG A 324 -5.62 -11.14 15.25
CA ARG A 324 -5.97 -11.77 13.99
C ARG A 324 -7.46 -11.76 13.75
N ARG A 325 -7.88 -11.20 12.61
CA ARG A 325 -9.28 -11.03 12.25
C ARG A 325 -9.58 -11.62 10.88
N VAL A 326 -10.79 -12.15 10.72
CA VAL A 326 -11.26 -12.72 9.45
C VAL A 326 -12.73 -12.41 9.22
N ALA A 327 -13.10 -12.13 7.97
CA ALA A 327 -14.48 -11.91 7.53
C ALA A 327 -14.98 -13.14 6.76
N CYS A 328 -15.31 -14.23 7.47
CA CYS A 328 -15.74 -15.48 6.86
C CYS A 328 -16.69 -16.27 7.77
N HIS A 329 -17.80 -16.75 7.22
CA HIS A 329 -18.81 -17.56 7.95
C HIS A 329 -18.29 -18.93 8.45
N LEU A 330 -17.11 -19.38 8.04
CA LEU A 330 -16.46 -20.57 8.61
C LEU A 330 -16.03 -20.35 10.07
N TYR A 331 -15.90 -19.09 10.50
CA TYR A 331 -15.41 -18.71 11.82
C TYR A 331 -16.47 -17.99 12.68
N GLY A 332 -17.76 -18.10 12.34
CA GLY A 332 -18.85 -17.58 13.16
C GLY A 332 -19.19 -16.10 12.97
N SER A 333 -18.85 -15.53 11.83
CA SER A 333 -19.20 -14.14 11.47
C SER A 333 -20.61 -13.99 10.89
#